data_1aafeb2c4eb3ccf029e27d9679c7e315
#
_entry.id   1aafeb2c4eb3ccf029e27d9679c7e315
#
_cell.length_a   1.000
_cell.length_b   1.000
_cell.length_c   1.000
_cell.angle_alpha   90.00
_cell.angle_beta   90.00
_cell.angle_gamma   90.00
#
_symmetry.space_group_name_H-M   'P 1'
#
loop_
_entity.id
_entity.type
_entity.pdbx_description
1 polymer ?
#
loop_
_entity_poly.entity_id
_entity_poly.type
_entity_poly.pdbx_seq_one_letter_code
_entity_poly.pdbx_strand_id
1 'polypeptide(L)'
;MKKFSVCIFVCLLMMSICSMAFAAKKTGSLQPEDFAFKGVALGDTSAVMQEKLGEPDFDTEIVVLEQAVKCYVYSADLKVCVDPRTEKVVAVLCKDKEYKARAGVSYGATRAKLMNTYGKADKEKRDGNLYYVYRNPEDEKQKLMLQMEPADYYVESFLITSLPLTEDEAAEYEMGEFPTELSGEDEPKLSGGFNSRGEWWAAYKVNDNLTIGI
;
A
#
# COMPACT_ATOMS: atom_id res chain seq x y z
N MET A 1 -43.14 48.37 -6.44
CA MET A 1 -42.04 48.09 -5.50
C MET A 1 -41.83 46.58 -5.17
N LYS A 2 -42.82 45.70 -5.40
CA LYS A 2 -42.69 44.25 -5.12
C LYS A 2 -41.81 43.45 -6.13
N LYS A 3 -41.65 43.92 -7.37
CA LYS A 3 -40.86 43.24 -8.41
C LYS A 3 -39.33 43.41 -8.26
N PHE A 4 -38.89 44.48 -7.62
CA PHE A 4 -37.46 44.75 -7.38
C PHE A 4 -36.87 43.88 -6.26
N SER A 5 -37.69 43.53 -5.26
CA SER A 5 -37.28 42.69 -4.13
C SER A 5 -37.01 41.25 -4.51
N VAL A 6 -37.73 40.73 -5.52
CA VAL A 6 -37.58 39.34 -5.99
C VAL A 6 -36.27 39.14 -6.77
N CYS A 7 -35.89 40.15 -7.61
CA CYS A 7 -34.64 40.08 -8.35
C CYS A 7 -33.39 40.08 -7.43
N ILE A 8 -33.41 40.84 -6.33
CA ILE A 8 -32.30 40.90 -5.38
C ILE A 8 -32.17 39.55 -4.64
N PHE A 9 -33.30 38.93 -4.33
CA PHE A 9 -33.28 37.61 -3.63
C PHE A 9 -32.77 36.49 -4.54
N VAL A 10 -33.11 36.51 -5.82
CA VAL A 10 -32.60 35.53 -6.81
C VAL A 10 -31.10 35.73 -7.08
N CYS A 11 -30.62 36.98 -7.16
CA CYS A 11 -29.19 37.27 -7.31
C CYS A 11 -28.38 36.86 -6.08
N LEU A 12 -28.92 37.01 -4.85
CA LEU A 12 -28.27 36.54 -3.61
C LEU A 12 -28.24 35.00 -3.52
N LEU A 13 -29.28 34.32 -4.02
CA LEU A 13 -29.33 32.85 -4.08
C LEU A 13 -28.34 32.30 -5.12
N MET A 14 -28.16 33.00 -6.26
CA MET A 14 -27.20 32.61 -7.30
C MET A 14 -25.73 32.80 -6.87
N MET A 15 -25.44 33.78 -6.03
CA MET A 15 -24.07 33.95 -5.48
C MET A 15 -23.73 32.90 -4.41
N SER A 16 -24.72 32.24 -3.80
CA SER A 16 -24.51 31.22 -2.78
C SER A 16 -24.05 29.85 -3.35
N ILE A 17 -24.21 29.63 -4.65
CA ILE A 17 -23.93 28.36 -5.32
C ILE A 17 -22.48 28.31 -5.90
N CYS A 18 -21.78 29.43 -5.98
CA CYS A 18 -20.42 29.53 -6.54
C CYS A 18 -19.29 29.31 -5.55
N SER A 19 -19.57 28.89 -4.32
CA SER A 19 -18.52 28.57 -3.34
C SER A 19 -18.27 27.04 -3.23
N MET A 20 -18.37 26.31 -4.32
CA MET A 20 -17.57 25.10 -4.41
C MET A 20 -16.13 25.57 -4.64
N ALA A 21 -15.44 25.85 -3.54
CA ALA A 21 -14.01 25.94 -3.54
C ALA A 21 -13.50 24.61 -4.09
N PHE A 22 -13.13 24.60 -5.37
CA PHE A 22 -12.16 23.64 -5.85
C PHE A 22 -10.94 23.86 -4.96
N ALA A 23 -10.82 23.03 -3.91
CA ALA A 23 -9.57 22.93 -3.19
C ALA A 23 -8.55 22.58 -4.25
N ALA A 24 -7.75 23.56 -4.65
CA ALA A 24 -6.69 23.38 -5.63
C ALA A 24 -5.84 22.24 -5.07
N LYS A 25 -5.87 21.10 -5.72
CA LYS A 25 -5.17 19.89 -5.30
C LYS A 25 -3.71 20.29 -5.12
N LYS A 26 -3.25 20.35 -3.88
CA LYS A 26 -1.92 20.84 -3.54
C LYS A 26 -0.92 19.92 -4.25
N THR A 27 -0.25 20.44 -5.28
CA THR A 27 0.78 19.70 -6.01
C THR A 27 1.86 19.29 -5.03
N GLY A 28 2.29 18.03 -5.08
CA GLY A 28 3.34 17.52 -4.21
C GLY A 28 2.89 17.13 -2.80
N SER A 29 1.65 16.70 -2.61
CA SER A 29 1.15 16.13 -1.35
C SER A 29 0.43 14.81 -1.59
N LEU A 30 0.48 13.91 -0.60
CA LEU A 30 -0.29 12.68 -0.60
C LEU A 30 -1.80 12.95 -0.59
N GLN A 31 -2.53 12.02 -1.11
CA GLN A 31 -4.00 12.02 -1.14
C GLN A 31 -4.49 10.62 -0.74
N PRO A 32 -5.72 10.48 -0.22
CA PRO A 32 -6.25 9.17 0.16
C PRO A 32 -6.18 8.12 -0.96
N GLU A 33 -6.38 8.52 -2.21
CA GLU A 33 -6.27 7.63 -3.37
C GLU A 33 -4.87 7.07 -3.61
N ASP A 34 -3.82 7.65 -3.02
CA ASP A 34 -2.45 7.14 -3.12
C ASP A 34 -2.22 5.88 -2.29
N PHE A 35 -3.15 5.57 -1.38
CA PHE A 35 -3.16 4.36 -0.54
C PHE A 35 -4.13 3.29 -1.06
N ALA A 36 -4.39 3.30 -2.38
CA ALA A 36 -5.20 2.30 -3.07
C ALA A 36 -4.56 1.90 -4.40
N PHE A 37 -4.50 0.60 -4.70
CA PHE A 37 -4.05 0.07 -5.99
C PHE A 37 -5.11 -0.83 -6.63
N LYS A 38 -5.39 -0.59 -7.92
CA LYS A 38 -6.44 -1.31 -8.67
C LYS A 38 -7.79 -1.34 -7.94
N GLY A 39 -8.06 -0.25 -7.21
CA GLY A 39 -9.30 -0.09 -6.45
C GLY A 39 -9.28 -0.71 -5.05
N VAL A 40 -8.24 -1.45 -4.67
CA VAL A 40 -8.06 -2.01 -3.32
C VAL A 40 -7.27 -1.04 -2.47
N ALA A 41 -7.84 -0.64 -1.34
CA ALA A 41 -7.23 0.28 -0.39
C ALA A 41 -6.74 -0.44 0.88
N LEU A 42 -5.78 0.17 1.58
CA LEU A 42 -5.45 -0.26 2.94
C LEU A 42 -6.70 -0.15 3.83
N GLY A 43 -6.95 -1.20 4.61
CA GLY A 43 -8.12 -1.30 5.48
C GLY A 43 -9.39 -1.86 4.82
N ASP A 44 -9.43 -2.07 3.50
CA ASP A 44 -10.49 -2.83 2.84
C ASP A 44 -10.55 -4.25 3.43
N THR A 45 -11.74 -4.85 3.46
CA THR A 45 -11.87 -6.25 3.89
C THR A 45 -11.43 -7.21 2.78
N SER A 46 -11.08 -8.44 3.14
CA SER A 46 -10.76 -9.51 2.19
C SER A 46 -11.90 -9.75 1.19
N ALA A 47 -13.15 -9.63 1.64
CA ALA A 47 -14.33 -9.75 0.76
C ALA A 47 -14.39 -8.64 -0.30
N VAL A 48 -14.15 -7.38 0.09
CA VAL A 48 -14.11 -6.24 -0.84
C VAL A 48 -12.93 -6.37 -1.81
N MET A 49 -11.79 -6.84 -1.32
CA MET A 49 -10.62 -7.14 -2.16
C MET A 49 -10.94 -8.18 -3.24
N GLN A 50 -11.57 -9.30 -2.87
CA GLN A 50 -11.97 -10.35 -3.81
C GLN A 50 -13.06 -9.89 -4.79
N GLU A 51 -14.01 -9.07 -4.34
CA GLU A 51 -15.00 -8.47 -5.24
C GLU A 51 -14.33 -7.61 -6.35
N LYS A 52 -13.27 -6.88 -6.00
CA LYS A 52 -12.56 -5.96 -6.92
C LYS A 52 -11.56 -6.67 -7.83
N LEU A 53 -10.86 -7.69 -7.33
CA LEU A 53 -9.75 -8.35 -8.03
C LEU A 53 -10.10 -9.75 -8.56
N GLY A 54 -11.22 -10.33 -8.11
CA GLY A 54 -11.58 -11.72 -8.38
C GLY A 54 -10.87 -12.72 -7.46
N GLU A 55 -10.82 -13.97 -7.88
CA GLU A 55 -10.14 -15.03 -7.15
C GLU A 55 -8.61 -14.93 -7.35
N PRO A 56 -7.81 -15.10 -6.30
CA PRO A 56 -6.35 -15.14 -6.42
C PRO A 56 -5.90 -16.46 -7.08
N ASP A 57 -4.73 -16.45 -7.70
CA ASP A 57 -4.09 -17.66 -8.22
C ASP A 57 -3.76 -18.65 -7.07
N PHE A 58 -3.26 -18.11 -5.97
CA PHE A 58 -3.04 -18.85 -4.72
C PHE A 58 -2.88 -17.87 -3.55
N ASP A 59 -2.88 -18.40 -2.33
CA ASP A 59 -2.55 -17.67 -1.12
C ASP A 59 -1.41 -18.34 -0.36
N THR A 60 -0.72 -17.54 0.45
CA THR A 60 0.38 -17.99 1.32
C THR A 60 0.43 -17.13 2.57
N GLU A 61 0.99 -17.67 3.63
CA GLU A 61 1.25 -16.92 4.86
C GLU A 61 2.72 -16.54 4.92
N ILE A 62 2.98 -15.29 5.34
CA ILE A 62 4.33 -14.76 5.55
C ILE A 62 4.40 -14.08 6.91
N VAL A 63 5.60 -13.98 7.45
CA VAL A 63 5.86 -13.23 8.69
C VAL A 63 6.69 -12.00 8.38
N VAL A 64 6.22 -10.83 8.78
CA VAL A 64 6.91 -9.54 8.64
C VAL A 64 7.14 -8.97 10.04
N LEU A 65 8.38 -8.91 10.51
CA LEU A 65 8.73 -8.44 11.86
C LEU A 65 7.83 -9.08 12.94
N GLU A 66 7.80 -10.42 12.95
CA GLU A 66 6.98 -11.24 13.86
C GLU A 66 5.45 -11.14 13.66
N GLN A 67 5.01 -10.35 12.67
CA GLN A 67 3.60 -10.21 12.31
C GLN A 67 3.26 -11.17 11.18
N ALA A 68 2.37 -12.12 11.45
CA ALA A 68 1.90 -13.01 10.41
C ALA A 68 0.84 -12.32 9.54
N VAL A 69 0.95 -12.46 8.24
CA VAL A 69 -0.01 -11.92 7.27
C VAL A 69 -0.33 -12.96 6.20
N LYS A 70 -1.56 -12.99 5.76
CA LYS A 70 -2.00 -13.82 4.66
C LYS A 70 -1.89 -13.04 3.35
N CYS A 71 -1.07 -13.51 2.41
CA CYS A 71 -0.85 -12.86 1.13
C CYS A 71 -1.55 -13.61 0.01
N TYR A 72 -2.42 -12.91 -0.70
CA TYR A 72 -3.13 -13.36 -1.89
C TYR A 72 -2.35 -12.93 -3.12
N VAL A 73 -2.00 -13.88 -3.97
CA VAL A 73 -1.23 -13.66 -5.20
C VAL A 73 -2.17 -13.72 -6.37
N TYR A 74 -2.34 -12.60 -7.06
CA TYR A 74 -3.18 -12.48 -8.27
C TYR A 74 -2.37 -12.59 -9.56
N SER A 75 -1.08 -12.35 -9.48
CA SER A 75 -0.11 -12.54 -10.56
C SER A 75 1.31 -12.34 -10.02
N ALA A 76 2.31 -12.54 -10.85
CA ALA A 76 3.69 -12.16 -10.52
C ALA A 76 3.83 -10.67 -10.14
N ASP A 77 2.91 -9.83 -10.65
CA ASP A 77 2.99 -8.38 -10.55
C ASP A 77 2.01 -7.77 -9.53
N LEU A 78 1.10 -8.57 -8.94
CA LEU A 78 0.12 -8.09 -7.97
C LEU A 78 -0.03 -9.08 -6.82
N LYS A 79 0.28 -8.59 -5.60
CA LYS A 79 0.09 -9.31 -4.35
C LYS A 79 -0.62 -8.41 -3.35
N VAL A 80 -1.56 -8.98 -2.60
CA VAL A 80 -2.31 -8.27 -1.56
C VAL A 80 -2.20 -9.06 -0.27
N CYS A 81 -1.72 -8.42 0.80
CA CYS A 81 -1.60 -9.04 2.11
C CYS A 81 -2.68 -8.53 3.05
N VAL A 82 -3.24 -9.43 3.83
CA VAL A 82 -4.36 -9.23 4.75
C VAL A 82 -3.93 -9.67 6.14
N ASP A 83 -4.28 -8.90 7.15
CA ASP A 83 -4.17 -9.32 8.55
C ASP A 83 -5.21 -10.43 8.81
N PRO A 84 -4.80 -11.65 9.16
CA PRO A 84 -5.72 -12.78 9.32
C PRO A 84 -6.74 -12.62 10.46
N ARG A 85 -6.49 -11.72 11.42
CA ARG A 85 -7.40 -11.48 12.55
C ARG A 85 -8.50 -10.49 12.24
N THR A 86 -8.14 -9.42 11.52
CA THR A 86 -9.07 -8.34 11.20
C THR A 86 -9.68 -8.51 9.82
N GLU A 87 -9.13 -9.43 9.01
CA GLU A 87 -9.45 -9.62 7.60
C GLU A 87 -9.31 -8.36 6.76
N LYS A 88 -8.45 -7.44 7.19
CA LYS A 88 -8.21 -6.17 6.48
C LYS A 88 -6.92 -6.19 5.69
N VAL A 89 -6.96 -5.56 4.53
CA VAL A 89 -5.79 -5.35 3.69
C VAL A 89 -4.78 -4.47 4.42
N VAL A 90 -3.57 -4.98 4.58
CA VAL A 90 -2.44 -4.32 5.26
C VAL A 90 -1.28 -4.00 4.33
N ALA A 91 -1.22 -4.65 3.16
CA ALA A 91 -0.24 -4.29 2.13
C ALA A 91 -0.74 -4.64 0.72
N VAL A 92 -0.36 -3.85 -0.27
CA VAL A 92 -0.54 -4.15 -1.70
C VAL A 92 0.76 -3.86 -2.43
N LEU A 93 1.35 -4.89 -3.04
CA LEU A 93 2.51 -4.78 -3.91
C LEU A 93 2.07 -4.84 -5.37
N CYS A 94 2.45 -3.84 -6.15
CA CYS A 94 2.17 -3.77 -7.59
C CYS A 94 3.46 -3.53 -8.38
N LYS A 95 3.81 -4.45 -9.28
CA LYS A 95 4.92 -4.38 -10.23
C LYS A 95 4.43 -4.22 -11.68
N ASP A 96 3.11 -4.14 -11.87
CA ASP A 96 2.47 -4.03 -13.18
C ASP A 96 2.94 -2.76 -13.89
N LYS A 97 3.63 -2.92 -15.01
CA LYS A 97 4.20 -1.83 -15.80
C LYS A 97 3.13 -0.95 -16.46
N GLU A 98 1.94 -1.49 -16.67
CA GLU A 98 0.79 -0.77 -17.24
C GLU A 98 0.00 0.02 -16.18
N TYR A 99 0.27 -0.25 -14.89
CA TYR A 99 -0.41 0.45 -13.81
C TYR A 99 -0.03 1.94 -13.79
N LYS A 100 -1.04 2.79 -13.64
CA LYS A 100 -0.88 4.25 -13.53
C LYS A 100 -1.53 4.73 -12.24
N ALA A 101 -0.69 5.19 -11.34
CA ALA A 101 -1.11 5.89 -10.14
C ALA A 101 -1.52 7.35 -10.46
N ARG A 102 -1.85 8.11 -9.43
CA ARG A 102 -2.24 9.52 -9.54
C ARG A 102 -1.26 10.32 -10.38
N ALA A 103 -1.78 11.25 -11.15
CA ALA A 103 -1.04 12.12 -12.08
C ALA A 103 -0.19 11.34 -13.10
N GLY A 104 -0.53 10.07 -13.39
CA GLY A 104 0.18 9.23 -14.34
C GLY A 104 1.59 8.83 -13.88
N VAL A 105 1.80 8.69 -12.57
CA VAL A 105 2.98 8.00 -12.04
C VAL A 105 2.84 6.51 -12.35
N SER A 106 3.86 5.93 -12.98
CA SER A 106 3.88 4.54 -13.42
C SER A 106 5.29 3.96 -13.28
N TYR A 107 5.46 2.69 -13.62
CA TYR A 107 6.79 2.12 -13.88
C TYR A 107 7.61 3.07 -14.77
N GLY A 108 8.88 3.25 -14.47
CA GLY A 108 9.76 4.18 -15.18
C GLY A 108 9.58 5.66 -14.84
N ALA A 109 8.65 6.01 -13.94
CA ALA A 109 8.48 7.40 -13.52
C ALA A 109 9.73 7.94 -12.80
N THR A 110 10.15 9.14 -13.17
CA THR A 110 11.37 9.76 -12.63
C THR A 110 11.16 10.39 -11.27
N ARG A 111 12.26 10.59 -10.53
CA ARG A 111 12.27 11.34 -9.26
C ARG A 111 11.56 12.71 -9.36
N ALA A 112 11.78 13.45 -10.45
CA ALA A 112 11.14 14.76 -10.64
C ALA A 112 9.62 14.65 -10.70
N LYS A 113 9.11 13.61 -11.38
CA LYS A 113 7.68 13.31 -11.45
C LYS A 113 7.11 13.02 -10.06
N LEU A 114 7.84 12.22 -9.25
CA LEU A 114 7.42 11.87 -7.89
C LEU A 114 7.38 13.10 -6.99
N MET A 115 8.43 13.94 -7.03
CA MET A 115 8.48 15.19 -6.27
C MET A 115 7.29 16.11 -6.59
N ASN A 116 6.93 16.23 -7.86
CA ASN A 116 5.81 17.05 -8.30
C ASN A 116 4.45 16.47 -7.90
N THR A 117 4.35 15.13 -7.79
CA THR A 117 3.09 14.45 -7.49
C THR A 117 2.88 14.28 -5.99
N TYR A 118 3.88 13.77 -5.28
CA TYR A 118 3.77 13.35 -3.87
C TYR A 118 4.55 14.27 -2.91
N GLY A 119 5.44 15.11 -3.42
CA GLY A 119 6.31 15.96 -2.63
C GLY A 119 7.65 15.28 -2.28
N LYS A 120 8.25 15.71 -1.17
CA LYS A 120 9.53 15.17 -0.69
C LYS A 120 9.31 13.80 -0.04
N ALA A 121 10.07 12.80 -0.49
CA ALA A 121 10.11 11.46 0.11
C ALA A 121 11.22 11.35 1.14
N ASP A 122 11.02 10.49 2.12
CA ASP A 122 12.12 9.89 2.88
C ASP A 122 12.78 8.81 2.03
N LYS A 123 14.10 8.67 2.16
CA LYS A 123 14.87 7.68 1.41
C LYS A 123 15.32 6.59 2.35
N GLU A 124 14.92 5.37 2.08
CA GLU A 124 15.30 4.21 2.86
C GLU A 124 15.98 3.18 1.98
N LYS A 125 17.04 2.55 2.51
CA LYS A 125 17.66 1.39 1.88
C LYS A 125 17.28 0.15 2.67
N ARG A 126 16.72 -0.86 1.97
CA ARG A 126 16.33 -2.14 2.54
C ARG A 126 16.75 -3.24 1.60
N ASP A 127 17.47 -4.23 2.11
CA ASP A 127 17.93 -5.39 1.35
C ASP A 127 18.63 -5.01 0.03
N GLY A 128 19.40 -3.92 0.05
CA GLY A 128 20.13 -3.41 -1.12
C GLY A 128 19.30 -2.53 -2.07
N ASN A 129 17.99 -2.46 -1.90
CA ASN A 129 17.10 -1.63 -2.71
C ASN A 129 16.90 -0.24 -2.12
N LEU A 130 16.70 0.75 -2.99
CA LEU A 130 16.35 2.11 -2.61
C LEU A 130 14.84 2.29 -2.68
N TYR A 131 14.25 2.78 -1.59
CA TYR A 131 12.84 3.14 -1.51
C TYR A 131 12.66 4.63 -1.27
N TYR A 132 11.68 5.20 -1.94
CA TYR A 132 11.11 6.50 -1.61
C TYR A 132 9.84 6.26 -0.80
N VAL A 133 9.87 6.65 0.46
CA VAL A 133 8.81 6.40 1.44
C VAL A 133 8.04 7.69 1.68
N TYR A 134 6.74 7.60 1.57
CA TYR A 134 5.80 8.67 1.86
C TYR A 134 4.84 8.18 2.94
N ARG A 135 4.83 8.84 4.10
CA ARG A 135 3.90 8.52 5.19
C ARG A 135 2.63 9.32 5.06
N ASN A 136 1.50 8.69 5.36
CA ASN A 136 0.21 9.38 5.40
C ASN A 136 0.19 10.34 6.60
N PRO A 137 -0.02 11.66 6.39
CA PRO A 137 -0.04 12.62 7.50
C PRO A 137 -1.25 12.46 8.44
N GLU A 138 -2.30 11.75 8.00
CA GLU A 138 -3.49 11.47 8.80
C GLU A 138 -3.40 10.14 9.55
N ASP A 139 -2.56 9.22 9.06
CA ASP A 139 -2.29 7.92 9.66
C ASP A 139 -0.86 7.47 9.32
N GLU A 140 0.09 7.77 10.19
CA GLU A 140 1.52 7.51 9.98
C GLU A 140 1.85 6.01 9.79
N LYS A 141 0.94 5.10 10.21
CA LYS A 141 1.07 3.67 9.92
C LYS A 141 0.97 3.37 8.43
N GLN A 142 0.20 4.16 7.67
CA GLN A 142 0.05 3.99 6.23
C GLN A 142 1.21 4.63 5.46
N LYS A 143 1.83 3.84 4.61
CA LYS A 143 3.00 4.23 3.83
C LYS A 143 2.81 3.88 2.35
N LEU A 144 3.17 4.82 1.48
CA LEU A 144 3.41 4.57 0.06
C LEU A 144 4.92 4.46 -0.14
N MET A 145 5.37 3.31 -0.58
CA MET A 145 6.78 3.02 -0.85
C MET A 145 6.97 2.77 -2.34
N LEU A 146 7.91 3.47 -2.94
CA LEU A 146 8.27 3.31 -4.34
C LEU A 146 9.68 2.78 -4.40
N GLN A 147 9.85 1.55 -4.89
CA GLN A 147 11.17 1.01 -5.16
C GLN A 147 11.75 1.75 -6.35
N MET A 148 12.99 2.20 -6.21
CA MET A 148 13.69 2.97 -7.22
C MET A 148 14.84 2.17 -7.80
N GLU A 149 14.96 2.15 -9.11
CA GLU A 149 16.16 1.66 -9.76
C GLU A 149 17.37 2.52 -9.34
N PRO A 150 18.46 1.90 -8.82
CA PRO A 150 19.55 2.67 -8.21
C PRO A 150 20.38 3.51 -9.19
N ALA A 151 20.51 3.10 -10.45
CA ALA A 151 21.34 3.79 -11.44
C ALA A 151 20.60 4.97 -12.07
N ASP A 152 19.34 4.76 -12.49
CA ASP A 152 18.57 5.73 -13.27
C ASP A 152 17.51 6.47 -12.44
N TYR A 153 17.31 6.07 -11.17
CA TYR A 153 16.35 6.68 -10.25
C TYR A 153 14.93 6.75 -10.79
N TYR A 154 14.47 5.68 -11.44
CA TYR A 154 13.08 5.52 -11.87
C TYR A 154 12.34 4.49 -11.02
N VAL A 155 11.00 4.55 -11.02
CA VAL A 155 10.14 3.64 -10.26
C VAL A 155 10.13 2.25 -10.90
N GLU A 156 10.40 1.22 -10.09
CA GLU A 156 10.30 -0.19 -10.47
C GLU A 156 9.05 -0.87 -9.91
N SER A 157 8.65 -0.50 -8.70
CA SER A 157 7.45 -1.08 -8.09
C SER A 157 6.79 -0.12 -7.12
N PHE A 158 5.54 -0.42 -6.82
CA PHE A 158 4.69 0.30 -5.87
C PHE A 158 4.32 -0.64 -4.73
N LEU A 159 4.46 -0.18 -3.50
CA LEU A 159 3.99 -0.86 -2.31
C LEU A 159 3.23 0.16 -1.46
N ILE A 160 1.97 -0.13 -1.15
CA ILE A 160 1.31 0.53 -0.02
C ILE A 160 1.26 -0.44 1.14
N THR A 161 1.51 0.05 2.34
CA THR A 161 1.50 -0.81 3.53
C THR A 161 1.16 -0.03 4.79
N SER A 162 0.48 -0.70 5.70
CA SER A 162 0.35 -0.31 7.11
C SER A 162 1.19 -1.20 8.04
N LEU A 163 1.90 -2.19 7.48
CA LEU A 163 2.79 -3.05 8.26
C LEU A 163 3.98 -2.25 8.81
N PRO A 164 4.51 -2.65 9.96
CA PRO A 164 5.70 -2.03 10.52
C PRO A 164 6.90 -2.24 9.59
N LEU A 165 7.78 -1.25 9.53
CA LEU A 165 9.01 -1.30 8.75
C LEU A 165 10.24 -1.46 9.63
N THR A 166 10.12 -1.22 10.93
CA THR A 166 11.19 -1.31 11.93
C THR A 166 10.69 -2.05 13.16
N GLU A 167 11.61 -2.54 13.98
CA GLU A 167 11.27 -3.17 15.27
C GLU A 167 10.55 -2.19 16.20
N ASP A 168 10.91 -0.90 16.20
CA ASP A 168 10.22 0.13 16.98
C ASP A 168 8.78 0.31 16.50
N GLU A 169 8.54 0.36 15.19
CA GLU A 169 7.18 0.40 14.64
C GLU A 169 6.42 -0.91 14.93
N ALA A 170 7.10 -2.06 14.96
CA ALA A 170 6.48 -3.35 15.27
C ALA A 170 6.00 -3.42 16.72
N ALA A 171 6.73 -2.85 17.65
CA ALA A 171 6.34 -2.78 19.06
C ALA A 171 5.04 -1.98 19.28
N GLU A 172 4.74 -1.02 18.40
CA GLU A 172 3.53 -0.21 18.42
C GLU A 172 2.38 -0.82 17.59
N TYR A 173 2.68 -1.86 16.82
CA TYR A 173 1.73 -2.49 15.92
C TYR A 173 0.94 -3.55 16.67
N GLU A 174 -0.27 -3.21 17.12
CA GLU A 174 -1.17 -4.15 17.81
C GLU A 174 -1.76 -5.19 16.85
N MET A 175 -0.92 -6.07 16.31
CA MET A 175 -1.37 -7.35 15.80
C MET A 175 -1.34 -8.35 16.98
N GLY A 176 -2.48 -8.88 17.37
CA GLY A 176 -2.57 -9.89 18.44
C GLY A 176 -1.81 -11.16 18.06
N GLU A 177 -1.55 -11.94 19.07
CA GLU A 177 -0.95 -13.26 18.90
C GLU A 177 -1.77 -14.11 17.92
N PHE A 178 -1.09 -14.84 17.06
CA PHE A 178 -1.69 -15.92 16.27
C PHE A 178 -2.46 -16.83 17.21
N PRO A 179 -3.61 -17.38 16.81
CA PRO A 179 -4.23 -18.46 17.56
C PRO A 179 -3.17 -19.56 17.71
N THR A 180 -2.78 -19.83 18.94
CA THR A 180 -1.72 -20.78 19.31
C THR A 180 -2.08 -22.24 18.96
N GLU A 181 -3.22 -22.47 18.30
CA GLU A 181 -3.69 -23.81 17.93
C GLU A 181 -2.91 -24.46 16.78
N LEU A 182 -2.01 -23.71 16.10
CA LEU A 182 -1.14 -24.24 15.04
C LEU A 182 0.31 -24.49 15.48
N SER A 183 0.66 -24.25 16.74
CA SER A 183 2.01 -24.53 17.24
C SER A 183 2.18 -25.98 17.68
N GLY A 184 2.02 -26.91 16.76
CA GLY A 184 2.57 -28.25 16.90
C GLY A 184 4.09 -28.19 16.75
N GLU A 185 4.85 -28.84 17.62
CA GLU A 185 6.33 -28.87 17.59
C GLU A 185 6.92 -29.40 16.27
N ASP A 186 6.07 -29.90 15.34
CA ASP A 186 6.43 -30.49 14.06
C ASP A 186 6.03 -29.65 12.82
N GLU A 187 5.54 -28.43 12.98
CA GLU A 187 5.14 -27.63 11.82
C GLU A 187 6.33 -26.98 11.10
N PRO A 188 6.34 -26.98 9.75
CA PRO A 188 7.39 -26.34 8.98
C PRO A 188 7.42 -24.83 9.28
N LYS A 189 8.53 -24.35 9.83
CA LYS A 189 8.69 -22.92 10.11
C LYS A 189 8.79 -22.17 8.80
N LEU A 190 7.78 -21.30 8.55
CA LEU A 190 7.79 -20.38 7.43
C LEU A 190 8.68 -19.19 7.77
N SER A 191 9.64 -18.90 6.93
CA SER A 191 10.38 -17.64 6.94
C SER A 191 10.19 -16.95 5.60
N GLY A 192 10.03 -15.64 5.61
CA GLY A 192 9.82 -14.88 4.39
C GLY A 192 10.32 -13.44 4.53
N GLY A 193 10.48 -12.78 3.41
CA GLY A 193 10.93 -11.41 3.37
C GLY A 193 11.09 -10.93 1.94
N PHE A 194 11.65 -9.71 1.78
CA PHE A 194 12.12 -9.25 0.48
C PHE A 194 13.56 -9.70 0.29
N ASN A 195 13.86 -10.34 -0.85
CA ASN A 195 15.25 -10.62 -1.21
C ASN A 195 15.95 -9.34 -1.73
N SER A 196 17.25 -9.45 -2.01
CA SER A 196 18.05 -8.34 -2.55
C SER A 196 17.59 -7.79 -3.90
N ARG A 197 16.65 -8.44 -4.57
CA ARG A 197 16.03 -7.99 -5.82
C ARG A 197 14.64 -7.38 -5.59
N GLY A 198 14.23 -7.20 -4.31
CA GLY A 198 12.89 -6.71 -3.97
C GLY A 198 11.79 -7.71 -4.27
N GLU A 199 12.13 -8.99 -4.44
CA GLU A 199 11.16 -10.05 -4.63
C GLU A 199 10.76 -10.60 -3.26
N TRP A 200 9.47 -10.77 -3.04
CA TRP A 200 8.99 -11.51 -1.89
C TRP A 200 9.44 -12.97 -2.04
N TRP A 201 10.09 -13.47 -1.03
CA TRP A 201 10.37 -14.89 -0.92
C TRP A 201 9.73 -15.42 0.34
N ALA A 202 9.21 -16.62 0.26
CA ALA A 202 8.81 -17.41 1.41
C ALA A 202 9.57 -18.74 1.33
N ALA A 203 10.09 -19.19 2.44
CA ALA A 203 10.78 -20.47 2.51
C ALA A 203 10.16 -21.31 3.61
N TYR A 204 9.76 -22.53 3.26
CA TYR A 204 9.31 -23.54 4.21
C TYR A 204 10.51 -24.37 4.65
N LYS A 205 10.83 -24.32 5.93
CA LYS A 205 11.76 -25.29 6.52
C LYS A 205 10.98 -26.57 6.81
N VAL A 206 11.08 -27.54 5.90
CA VAL A 206 10.40 -28.83 6.03
C VAL A 206 11.09 -29.72 7.09
N ASN A 207 12.43 -29.64 7.17
CA ASN A 207 13.26 -30.23 8.20
C ASN A 207 14.64 -29.55 8.18
N ASP A 208 15.56 -29.98 9.04
CA ASP A 208 16.90 -29.34 9.14
C ASP A 208 17.73 -29.39 7.85
N ASN A 209 17.36 -30.27 6.92
CA ASN A 209 18.07 -30.48 5.65
C ASN A 209 17.31 -30.03 4.41
N LEU A 210 16.06 -29.58 4.52
CA LEU A 210 15.23 -29.21 3.38
C LEU A 210 14.50 -27.91 3.63
N THR A 211 14.81 -26.92 2.80
CA THR A 211 14.09 -25.63 2.72
C THR A 211 13.54 -25.51 1.30
N ILE A 212 12.24 -25.27 1.16
CA ILE A 212 11.58 -25.04 -0.12
C ILE A 212 11.30 -23.54 -0.22
N GLY A 213 11.92 -22.87 -1.20
CA GLY A 213 11.64 -21.46 -1.52
C GLY A 213 10.51 -21.35 -2.54
N ILE A 214 9.63 -20.34 -2.37
CA ILE A 214 8.55 -19.97 -3.29
C ILE A 214 8.79 -18.56 -3.77
#